data_9e3636535c930e5790a752a62a250f25
#
_entry.id   9e3636535c930e5790a752a62a250f25
#
_cell.length_a   1.000
_cell.length_b   1.000
_cell.length_c   1.000
_cell.angle_alpha   90.00
_cell.angle_beta   90.00
_cell.angle_gamma   90.00
#
_symmetry.space_group_name_H-M   'P 1'
#
loop_
_entity.id
_entity.type
_entity.pdbx_description
1 polymer ?
#
loop_
_entity_poly.entity_id
_entity_poly.type
_entity_poly.pdbx_seq_one_letter_code
_entity_poly.pdbx_strand_id
1 'polypeptide(L)'
;MKDIAVYGAGGFGREVACLIRIINESLPEPRWNLIGFFDDNDTLKGSANEYGEILGGIKELNEWSAPIDIAIAIGTPQVVKKVAEKIDNPLVGFPNVVAPNVI
;
A
#
# COMPACT_ATOMS: atom_id res chain seq x y z
N MET A 1 7.23 -0.51 14.56
CA MET A 1 6.29 -0.18 13.46
C MET A 1 6.36 -1.27 12.39
N LYS A 2 5.25 -1.54 11.78
CA LYS A 2 5.18 -2.46 10.66
C LYS A 2 5.25 -1.69 9.34
N ASP A 3 6.02 -2.18 8.38
CA ASP A 3 6.09 -1.56 7.05
C ASP A 3 4.79 -1.77 6.31
N ILE A 4 4.30 -0.73 5.65
CA ILE A 4 3.12 -0.76 4.79
C ILE A 4 3.42 -0.05 3.49
N ALA A 5 2.90 -0.58 2.40
CA ALA A 5 2.87 0.11 1.12
C ALA A 5 1.45 0.06 0.55
N VAL A 6 1.18 0.94 -0.40
CA VAL A 6 -0.11 1.01 -1.08
C VAL A 6 0.06 0.45 -2.49
N TYR A 7 -0.79 -0.51 -2.87
CA TYR A 7 -0.82 -1.02 -4.23
C TYR A 7 -1.83 -0.21 -5.04
N GLY A 8 -1.33 0.58 -5.99
CA GLY A 8 -2.07 1.57 -6.76
C GLY A 8 -1.58 2.97 -6.44
N ALA A 9 -0.89 3.61 -7.38
CA ALA A 9 -0.26 4.91 -7.17
C ALA A 9 -1.06 6.11 -7.70
N GLY A 10 -2.28 5.88 -8.19
CA GLY A 10 -3.16 6.93 -8.67
C GLY A 10 -3.80 7.74 -7.54
N GLY A 11 -4.85 8.50 -7.87
CA GLY A 11 -5.54 9.35 -6.90
C GLY A 11 -6.06 8.61 -5.70
N PHE A 12 -6.68 7.44 -5.89
CA PHE A 12 -7.18 6.62 -4.80
C PHE A 12 -6.03 6.11 -3.92
N GLY A 13 -4.90 5.75 -4.51
CA GLY A 13 -3.71 5.33 -3.75
C GLY A 13 -3.20 6.44 -2.84
N ARG A 14 -3.18 7.68 -3.32
CA ARG A 14 -2.81 8.84 -2.50
C ARG A 14 -3.80 9.10 -1.37
N GLU A 15 -5.09 8.90 -1.62
CA GLU A 15 -6.12 8.99 -0.57
C GLU A 15 -5.89 7.95 0.52
N VAL A 16 -5.57 6.72 0.16
CA VAL A 16 -5.27 5.65 1.12
C VAL A 16 -3.98 5.97 1.91
N ALA A 17 -2.95 6.48 1.25
CA ALA A 17 -1.72 6.90 1.91
C ALA A 17 -1.98 8.04 2.92
N CYS A 18 -2.82 9.00 2.56
CA CYS A 18 -3.26 10.06 3.47
C CYS A 18 -3.99 9.48 4.68
N LEU A 19 -4.87 8.52 4.46
CA LEU A 19 -5.58 7.84 5.53
C LEU A 19 -4.62 7.13 6.49
N ILE A 20 -3.60 6.46 5.99
CA ILE A 20 -2.57 5.82 6.81
C ILE A 20 -1.89 6.86 7.70
N ARG A 21 -1.53 8.03 7.17
CA ARG A 21 -0.98 9.12 7.96
C ARG A 21 -1.93 9.59 9.06
N ILE A 22 -3.20 9.77 8.73
CA ILE A 22 -4.22 10.20 9.69
C ILE A 22 -4.34 9.18 10.83
N ILE A 23 -4.36 7.89 10.51
CA ILE A 23 -4.41 6.83 11.51
C ILE A 23 -3.19 6.91 12.42
N ASN A 24 -2.00 7.02 11.85
CA ASN A 24 -0.76 7.12 12.62
C ASN A 24 -0.77 8.33 13.57
N GLU A 25 -1.23 9.49 13.08
CA GLU A 25 -1.30 10.70 13.89
C GLU A 25 -2.34 10.62 15.00
N SER A 26 -3.37 9.80 14.85
CA SER A 26 -4.42 9.61 15.86
C SER A 26 -4.00 8.69 17.01
N LEU A 27 -2.86 8.02 16.90
CA LEU A 27 -2.36 7.04 17.88
C LEU A 27 -1.20 7.66 18.67
N PRO A 28 -1.00 7.24 19.94
CA PRO A 28 0.16 7.67 20.72
C PRO A 28 1.48 7.31 20.06
N GLU A 29 1.53 6.16 19.37
CA GLU A 29 2.68 5.71 18.60
C GLU A 29 2.20 5.29 17.20
N PRO A 30 2.93 5.64 16.13
CA PRO A 30 2.56 5.23 14.78
C PRO A 30 2.50 3.70 14.66
N ARG A 31 1.46 3.20 14.01
CA ARG A 31 1.29 1.76 13.76
C ARG A 31 2.10 1.29 12.57
N TRP A 32 2.14 2.10 11.52
CA TRP A 32 2.78 1.74 10.26
C TRP A 32 3.87 2.71 9.85
N ASN A 33 4.88 2.16 9.19
CA ASN A 33 5.86 2.92 8.44
C ASN A 33 5.50 2.82 6.95
N LEU A 34 4.96 3.90 6.39
CA LEU A 34 4.59 3.94 4.97
C LEU A 34 5.86 4.07 4.13
N ILE A 35 6.22 3.01 3.41
CA ILE A 35 7.47 2.96 2.65
C ILE A 35 7.32 3.32 1.17
N GLY A 36 6.10 3.38 0.66
CA GLY A 36 5.87 3.77 -0.73
C GLY A 36 4.68 3.06 -1.37
N PHE A 37 4.76 2.91 -2.67
CA PHE A 37 3.69 2.36 -3.51
C PHE A 37 4.20 1.25 -4.41
N PHE A 38 3.29 0.36 -4.80
CA PHE A 38 3.46 -0.54 -5.94
C PHE A 38 2.39 -0.22 -6.97
N ASP A 39 2.68 -0.43 -8.24
CA ASP A 39 1.72 -0.18 -9.32
C ASP A 39 2.05 -1.07 -10.51
N ASP A 40 1.01 -1.52 -11.22
CA ASP A 40 1.19 -2.36 -12.42
C ASP A 40 1.79 -1.61 -13.59
N ASN A 41 1.79 -0.28 -13.55
CA ASN A 41 2.37 0.55 -14.62
C ASN A 41 3.87 0.65 -14.44
N ASP A 42 4.63 -0.12 -15.23
CA ASP A 42 6.09 -0.17 -15.17
C ASP A 42 6.76 1.18 -15.38
N THR A 43 6.12 2.09 -16.09
CA THR A 43 6.70 3.42 -16.36
C THR A 43 6.76 4.29 -15.11
N LEU A 44 6.02 3.95 -14.07
CA LEU A 44 5.99 4.71 -12.81
C LEU A 44 7.10 4.30 -11.85
N LYS A 45 7.75 3.16 -12.05
CA LYS A 45 8.81 2.69 -11.14
C LYS A 45 9.92 3.73 -11.01
N GLY A 46 10.26 4.05 -9.78
CA GLY A 46 11.28 5.06 -9.47
C GLY A 46 10.78 6.49 -9.40
N SER A 47 9.54 6.75 -9.86
CA SER A 47 8.91 8.06 -9.65
C SER A 47 8.37 8.15 -8.21
N ALA A 48 8.00 9.34 -7.78
CA ALA A 48 7.51 9.56 -6.42
C ALA A 48 6.39 10.59 -6.40
N ASN A 49 5.54 10.51 -5.40
CA ASN A 49 4.58 11.54 -5.06
C ASN A 49 4.86 12.05 -3.62
N GLU A 50 3.99 12.90 -3.08
CA GLU A 50 4.17 13.48 -1.75
C GLU A 50 4.20 12.47 -0.60
N TYR A 51 3.78 11.23 -0.83
CA TYR A 51 3.71 10.19 0.20
C TYR A 51 4.82 9.15 0.08
N GLY A 52 5.51 9.07 -1.04
CA GLY A 52 6.60 8.13 -1.20
C GLY A 52 6.88 7.76 -2.65
N GLU A 53 7.80 6.82 -2.81
CA GLU A 53 8.29 6.34 -4.10
C GLU A 53 7.45 5.17 -4.60
N ILE A 54 7.34 5.03 -5.91
CA ILE A 54 6.80 3.82 -6.54
C ILE A 54 7.92 2.79 -6.63
N LEU A 55 7.80 1.72 -5.84
CA LEU A 55 8.87 0.74 -5.63
C LEU A 55 8.92 -0.31 -6.71
N GLY A 56 7.86 -0.49 -7.47
CA GLY A 56 7.77 -1.45 -8.54
C GLY A 56 6.36 -1.97 -8.73
N GLY A 57 6.24 -3.13 -9.35
CA GLY A 57 4.97 -3.82 -9.58
C GLY A 57 4.88 -5.13 -8.80
N ILE A 58 4.06 -6.06 -9.34
CA ILE A 58 3.81 -7.35 -8.69
C ILE A 58 5.10 -8.18 -8.54
N LYS A 59 6.00 -8.10 -9.50
CA LYS A 59 7.26 -8.84 -9.47
C LYS A 59 8.10 -8.40 -8.28
N GLU A 60 8.32 -7.10 -8.11
CA GLU A 60 9.10 -6.55 -7.00
C GLU A 60 8.46 -6.87 -5.66
N LEU A 61 7.13 -6.83 -5.58
CA LEU A 61 6.43 -7.17 -4.35
C LEU A 61 6.60 -8.65 -3.99
N ASN A 62 6.50 -9.55 -4.98
CA ASN A 62 6.67 -10.98 -4.74
C ASN A 62 8.11 -11.36 -4.39
N GLU A 63 9.07 -10.53 -4.76
CA GLU A 63 10.48 -10.69 -4.40
C GLU A 63 10.87 -9.94 -3.12
N TRP A 64 9.92 -9.24 -2.47
CA TRP A 64 10.19 -8.48 -1.24
C TRP A 64 10.65 -9.41 -0.13
N SER A 65 11.75 -9.06 0.54
CA SER A 65 12.46 -9.98 1.44
C SER A 65 12.18 -9.75 2.92
N ALA A 66 11.25 -8.86 3.25
CA ALA A 66 10.89 -8.55 4.62
C ALA A 66 9.36 -8.55 4.77
N PRO A 67 8.84 -8.73 5.99
CA PRO A 67 7.40 -8.60 6.22
C PRO A 67 6.90 -7.22 5.81
N ILE A 68 5.78 -7.18 5.11
CA ILE A 68 5.17 -5.94 4.62
C ILE A 68 3.66 -6.10 4.57
N ASP A 69 2.95 -5.05 4.99
CA ASP A 69 1.50 -4.96 4.79
C ASP A 69 1.21 -4.21 3.49
N ILE A 70 0.20 -4.67 2.77
CA ILE A 70 -0.22 -4.06 1.51
C ILE A 70 -1.69 -3.65 1.61
N ALA A 71 -1.93 -2.36 1.40
CA ALA A 71 -3.27 -1.81 1.23
C ALA A 71 -3.53 -1.67 -0.27
N ILE A 72 -4.50 -2.42 -0.80
CA ILE A 72 -4.81 -2.36 -2.23
C ILE A 72 -5.79 -1.22 -2.49
N ALA A 73 -5.32 -0.20 -3.20
CA ALA A 73 -6.08 1.03 -3.47
C ALA A 73 -6.52 1.07 -4.94
N ILE A 74 -7.42 0.16 -5.29
CA ILE A 74 -8.00 0.03 -6.62
C ILE A 74 -9.52 0.01 -6.46
N GLY A 75 -10.22 0.86 -7.21
CA GLY A 75 -11.66 1.04 -7.05
C GLY A 75 -12.54 -0.08 -7.57
N THR A 76 -12.01 -0.98 -8.39
CA THR A 76 -12.79 -2.06 -9.03
C THR A 76 -12.58 -3.37 -8.27
N PRO A 77 -13.63 -3.94 -7.64
CA PRO A 77 -13.48 -5.16 -6.83
C PRO A 77 -12.86 -6.34 -7.57
N GLN A 78 -13.19 -6.53 -8.85
CA GLN A 78 -12.62 -7.61 -9.66
C GLN A 78 -11.11 -7.44 -9.85
N VAL A 79 -10.63 -6.21 -10.01
CA VAL A 79 -9.20 -5.93 -10.16
C VAL A 79 -8.48 -6.12 -8.82
N VAL A 80 -9.08 -5.69 -7.72
CA VAL A 80 -8.56 -5.94 -6.37
C VAL A 80 -8.32 -7.44 -6.15
N LYS A 81 -9.32 -8.25 -6.50
CA LYS A 81 -9.22 -9.70 -6.37
C LYS A 81 -8.08 -10.27 -7.22
N LYS A 82 -7.96 -9.82 -8.47
CA LYS A 82 -6.90 -10.27 -9.36
C LYS A 82 -5.51 -9.90 -8.85
N VAL A 83 -5.34 -8.70 -8.33
CA VAL A 83 -4.07 -8.26 -7.74
C VAL A 83 -3.75 -9.13 -6.52
N ALA A 84 -4.70 -9.31 -5.63
CA ALA A 84 -4.50 -10.14 -4.43
C ALA A 84 -4.10 -11.57 -4.79
N GLU A 85 -4.71 -12.15 -5.82
CA GLU A 85 -4.38 -13.50 -6.30
C GLU A 85 -2.98 -13.60 -6.90
N LYS A 86 -2.45 -12.53 -7.48
CA LYS A 86 -1.11 -12.49 -8.04
C LYS A 86 -0.01 -12.34 -6.99
N ILE A 87 -0.36 -11.87 -5.79
CA ILE A 87 0.60 -11.73 -4.70
C ILE A 87 0.80 -13.12 -4.09
N ASP A 88 1.97 -13.70 -4.32
CA ASP A 88 2.30 -15.04 -3.82
C ASP A 88 3.41 -15.03 -2.77
N ASN A 89 3.72 -13.86 -2.22
CA ASN A 89 4.75 -13.70 -1.20
C ASN A 89 4.14 -13.91 0.19
N PRO A 90 4.57 -14.94 0.95
CA PRO A 90 4.01 -15.22 2.27
C PRO A 90 4.32 -14.14 3.32
N LEU A 91 5.25 -13.24 3.03
CA LEU A 91 5.58 -12.12 3.92
C LEU A 91 4.59 -10.95 3.80
N VAL A 92 3.70 -10.98 2.82
CA VAL A 92 2.71 -9.92 2.61
C VAL A 92 1.48 -10.15 3.48
N GLY A 93 1.11 -9.13 4.24
CA GLY A 93 -0.14 -9.09 4.99
C GLY A 93 -1.11 -8.10 4.37
N PHE A 94 -2.40 -8.27 4.64
CA PHE A 94 -3.45 -7.39 4.16
C PHE A 94 -4.19 -6.78 5.35
N PRO A 95 -3.79 -5.59 5.82
CA PRO A 95 -4.40 -4.97 6.98
C PRO A 95 -5.72 -4.29 6.61
N ASN A 96 -6.55 -4.08 7.61
CA ASN A 96 -7.70 -3.18 7.48
C ASN A 96 -7.22 -1.74 7.70
N VAL A 97 -7.46 -0.89 6.71
CA VAL A 97 -7.14 0.54 6.79
C VAL A 97 -8.47 1.30 6.82
N VAL A 98 -8.85 1.74 8.01
CA VAL A 98 -10.14 2.39 8.25
C VAL A 98 -9.90 3.73 8.96
N ALA A 99 -10.59 4.78 8.52
CA ALA A 99 -10.47 6.09 9.14
C ALA A 99 -10.88 6.03 10.63
N PRO A 100 -10.13 6.71 11.53
CA PRO A 100 -10.36 6.59 12.97
C PRO A 100 -11.75 7.00 13.44
N ASN A 101 -12.41 7.87 12.71
CA ASN A 101 -13.73 8.42 13.06
C ASN A 101 -14.84 7.93 12.14
N VAL A 102 -14.65 6.85 11.45
CA VAL A 102 -15.70 6.20 10.64
C VAL A 102 -16.60 5.39 11.56
N ILE A 103 -17.86 5.64 11.46
CA ILE A 103 -18.88 4.98 12.26
C ILE A 103 -19.60 3.92 11.43
#